data_55dbeb2299fc9bd2eaea8c48270571f2
#
_entry.id   55dbeb2299fc9bd2eaea8c48270571f2
#
_cell.length_a   1.000
_cell.length_b   1.000
_cell.length_c   1.000
_cell.angle_alpha   90.00
_cell.angle_beta   90.00
_cell.angle_gamma   90.00
#
_symmetry.space_group_name_H-M   'P 1'
#
loop_
_entity.id
_entity.type
_entity.pdbx_description
1 polymer ?
#
loop_
_entity_poly.entity_id
_entity_poly.type
_entity_poly.pdbx_seq_one_letter_code
_entity_poly.pdbx_strand_id
1 'polypeptide(L)'
;MNGNVSKEGIRRDLDWMHRVGIGGINAIDASLATPQVVEKRLIYMTPEWQDAFRYAAGLADDLGLEMSIDSSPGWSETGGPWVTPQEAMKKLVWSETAVQGGRPYHGVLPSPPPPQDRFRMRR
;
A
#
# COMPACT_ATOMS: atom_id res chain seq x y z
N MET A 1 8.62 4.10 -2.58
CA MET A 1 9.76 3.38 -1.92
C MET A 1 9.21 2.14 -1.24
N ASN A 2 9.57 0.97 -1.70
CA ASN A 2 9.11 -0.30 -1.12
C ASN A 2 9.94 -0.78 0.08
N GLY A 3 10.64 0.13 0.72
CA GLY A 3 11.57 -0.16 1.81
C GLY A 3 12.91 -0.79 1.39
N ASN A 4 13.06 -1.15 0.12
CA ASN A 4 14.29 -1.78 -0.41
C ASN A 4 15.28 -0.71 -0.89
N VAL A 5 15.53 0.27 -0.05
CA VAL A 5 16.32 1.46 -0.35
C VAL A 5 17.28 1.79 0.78
N SER A 6 18.38 2.47 0.45
CA SER A 6 19.30 3.11 1.39
C SER A 6 19.50 4.57 1.01
N LYS A 7 19.90 5.43 1.94
CA LYS A 7 20.22 6.84 1.66
C LYS A 7 21.30 6.97 0.58
N GLU A 8 22.29 6.08 0.59
CA GLU A 8 23.34 6.09 -0.43
C GLU A 8 22.78 5.72 -1.81
N GLY A 9 21.90 4.71 -1.90
CA GLY A 9 21.21 4.34 -3.13
C GLY A 9 20.36 5.49 -3.65
N ILE A 10 19.54 6.10 -2.78
CA ILE A 10 18.72 7.27 -3.11
C ILE A 10 19.59 8.38 -3.71
N ARG A 11 20.73 8.71 -3.06
CA ARG A 11 21.64 9.73 -3.56
C ARG A 11 22.16 9.41 -4.95
N ARG A 12 22.65 8.19 -5.16
CA ARG A 12 23.19 7.75 -6.47
C ARG A 12 22.14 7.83 -7.58
N ASP A 13 20.91 7.41 -7.28
CA ASP A 13 19.81 7.40 -8.24
C ASP A 13 19.39 8.83 -8.60
N LEU A 14 19.20 9.72 -7.62
CA LEU A 14 18.79 11.10 -7.86
C LEU A 14 19.92 11.92 -8.54
N ASP A 15 21.18 11.74 -8.14
CA ASP A 15 22.32 12.35 -8.82
C ASP A 15 22.40 11.92 -10.30
N TRP A 16 22.14 10.63 -10.58
CA TRP A 16 22.10 10.13 -11.93
C TRP A 16 20.93 10.73 -12.72
N MET A 17 19.73 10.76 -12.14
CA MET A 17 18.52 11.32 -12.77
C MET A 17 18.72 12.77 -13.13
N HIS A 18 19.24 13.58 -12.19
CA HIS A 18 19.57 14.98 -12.45
C HIS A 18 20.57 15.13 -13.61
N ARG A 19 21.66 14.34 -13.60
CA ARG A 19 22.71 14.41 -14.62
C ARG A 19 22.22 14.06 -16.02
N VAL A 20 21.25 13.17 -16.17
CA VAL A 20 20.69 12.77 -17.48
C VAL A 20 19.50 13.63 -17.91
N GLY A 21 19.12 14.64 -17.12
CA GLY A 21 18.06 15.59 -17.46
C GLY A 21 16.63 15.13 -17.13
N ILE A 22 16.46 14.19 -16.20
CA ILE A 22 15.13 13.84 -15.67
C ILE A 22 14.64 15.00 -14.80
N GLY A 23 13.41 15.48 -15.03
CA GLY A 23 12.85 16.62 -14.32
C GLY A 23 12.22 16.31 -12.97
N GLY A 24 11.95 15.03 -12.66
CA GLY A 24 11.32 14.66 -11.39
C GLY A 24 11.08 13.18 -11.21
N ILE A 25 10.56 12.82 -10.05
CA ILE A 25 10.32 11.44 -9.62
C ILE A 25 8.92 11.29 -9.00
N ASN A 26 8.37 10.10 -9.12
CA ASN A 26 7.19 9.70 -8.33
C ASN A 26 7.61 8.65 -7.28
N ALA A 27 7.43 8.99 -6.01
CA ALA A 27 7.73 8.09 -4.91
C ALA A 27 6.51 7.22 -4.58
N ILE A 28 6.54 5.97 -5.04
CA ILE A 28 5.53 4.96 -4.74
C ILE A 28 6.10 3.90 -3.78
N ASP A 29 5.36 3.53 -2.74
CA ASP A 29 5.74 2.46 -1.81
C ASP A 29 5.02 1.16 -2.17
N ALA A 30 5.48 0.50 -3.23
CA ALA A 30 4.92 -0.76 -3.70
C ALA A 30 5.98 -1.87 -3.74
N SER A 31 5.60 -3.08 -3.36
CA SER A 31 6.44 -4.27 -3.46
C SER A 31 5.89 -5.22 -4.51
N LEU A 32 6.69 -5.48 -5.55
CA LEU A 32 6.38 -6.39 -6.67
C LEU A 32 7.25 -7.64 -6.62
N ALA A 33 7.43 -8.23 -5.43
CA ALA A 33 8.31 -9.38 -5.23
C ALA A 33 9.76 -9.14 -5.72
N THR A 34 10.22 -7.89 -5.69
CA THR A 34 11.59 -7.54 -6.05
C THR A 34 12.60 -8.18 -5.09
N PRO A 35 13.74 -8.68 -5.57
CA PRO A 35 14.81 -9.18 -4.70
C PRO A 35 15.23 -8.12 -3.67
N GLN A 36 15.51 -8.55 -2.45
CA GLN A 36 16.03 -7.65 -1.43
C GLN A 36 17.48 -7.30 -1.73
N VAL A 37 17.77 -6.01 -1.89
CA VAL A 37 19.13 -5.49 -2.18
C VAL A 37 19.74 -4.74 -0.99
N VAL A 38 18.96 -4.53 0.08
CA VAL A 38 19.41 -3.93 1.34
C VAL A 38 19.43 -4.98 2.44
N GLU A 39 20.25 -4.80 3.45
CA GLU A 39 20.32 -5.72 4.60
C GLU A 39 18.95 -5.87 5.29
N LYS A 40 18.26 -4.75 5.50
CA LYS A 40 16.92 -4.70 6.10
C LYS A 40 16.03 -3.73 5.35
N ARG A 41 14.85 -4.19 4.92
CA ARG A 41 13.83 -3.31 4.33
C ARG A 41 13.26 -2.36 5.38
N LEU A 42 13.09 -1.11 4.99
CA LEU A 42 12.37 -0.12 5.80
C LEU A 42 10.87 -0.44 5.76
N ILE A 43 10.24 -0.41 6.93
CA ILE A 43 8.79 -0.61 7.03
C ILE A 43 8.12 0.75 6.85
N TYR A 44 7.08 0.80 6.01
CA TYR A 44 6.33 2.01 5.71
C TYR A 44 5.89 2.76 6.98
N MET A 45 6.10 4.07 6.98
CA MET A 45 5.78 5.01 8.08
C MET A 45 6.54 4.81 9.39
N THR A 46 7.51 3.89 9.48
CA THR A 46 8.41 3.87 10.63
C THR A 46 9.34 5.09 10.62
N PRO A 47 9.95 5.45 11.77
CA PRO A 47 10.90 6.56 11.83
C PRO A 47 12.04 6.47 10.81
N GLU A 48 12.56 5.26 10.57
CA GLU A 48 13.62 5.01 9.59
C GLU A 48 13.15 5.23 8.16
N TRP A 49 11.91 4.81 7.84
CA TRP A 49 11.30 5.07 6.55
C TRP A 49 11.08 6.57 6.34
N GLN A 50 10.54 7.26 7.36
CA GLN A 50 10.32 8.71 7.31
C GLN A 50 11.63 9.49 7.15
N ASP A 51 12.69 9.03 7.80
CA ASP A 51 14.02 9.63 7.69
C ASP A 51 14.59 9.46 6.26
N ALA A 52 14.47 8.29 5.67
CA ALA A 52 14.85 8.05 4.28
C ALA A 52 14.01 8.87 3.30
N PHE A 53 12.70 9.00 3.56
CA PHE A 53 11.80 9.81 2.74
C PHE A 53 12.15 11.31 2.80
N ARG A 54 12.38 11.86 4.00
CA ARG A 54 12.81 13.26 4.15
C ARG A 54 14.13 13.52 3.46
N TYR A 55 15.07 12.57 3.55
CA TYR A 55 16.33 12.65 2.85
C TYR A 55 16.16 12.71 1.33
N ALA A 56 15.29 11.84 0.78
CA ALA A 56 14.99 11.85 -0.66
C ALA A 56 14.35 13.16 -1.10
N ALA A 57 13.39 13.68 -0.33
CA ALA A 57 12.72 14.94 -0.63
C ALA A 57 13.68 16.13 -0.60
N GLY A 58 14.53 16.22 0.44
CA GLY A 58 15.53 17.29 0.52
C GLY A 58 16.54 17.24 -0.61
N LEU A 59 17.04 16.05 -0.95
CA LEU A 59 17.97 15.90 -2.05
C LEU A 59 17.33 16.19 -3.42
N ALA A 60 16.06 15.81 -3.62
CA ALA A 60 15.33 16.17 -4.83
C ALA A 60 15.21 17.70 -4.97
N ASP A 61 14.89 18.40 -3.88
CA ASP A 61 14.85 19.87 -3.85
C ASP A 61 16.22 20.49 -4.17
N ASP A 62 17.29 20.02 -3.53
CA ASP A 62 18.67 20.47 -3.78
C ASP A 62 19.09 20.30 -5.24
N LEU A 63 18.61 19.26 -5.90
CA LEU A 63 18.90 18.95 -7.30
C LEU A 63 17.91 19.59 -8.30
N GLY A 64 16.87 20.27 -7.82
CA GLY A 64 15.82 20.85 -8.67
C GLY A 64 14.93 19.80 -9.34
N LEU A 65 14.78 18.62 -8.72
CA LEU A 65 13.89 17.56 -9.20
C LEU A 65 12.51 17.71 -8.56
N GLU A 66 11.46 17.69 -9.35
CA GLU A 66 10.09 17.59 -8.85
C GLU A 66 9.88 16.23 -8.16
N MET A 67 9.23 16.23 -6.99
CA MET A 67 8.90 14.98 -6.29
C MET A 67 7.41 14.89 -6.01
N SER A 68 6.75 13.88 -6.55
CA SER A 68 5.39 13.50 -6.21
C SER A 68 5.37 12.22 -5.38
N ILE A 69 4.28 11.98 -4.67
CA ILE A 69 4.10 10.80 -3.80
C ILE A 69 2.71 10.22 -3.97
N ASP A 70 2.62 8.90 -3.96
CA ASP A 70 1.34 8.23 -3.80
C ASP A 70 0.88 8.31 -2.35
N SER A 71 -0.42 8.50 -2.14
CA SER A 71 -1.03 8.75 -0.83
C SER A 71 -1.04 7.53 0.10
N SER A 72 -0.75 6.32 -0.43
CA SER A 72 -0.73 5.07 0.36
C SER A 72 0.29 4.06 -0.15
N PRO A 73 0.67 3.09 0.69
CA PRO A 73 1.50 1.98 0.22
C PRO A 73 0.71 1.03 -0.68
N GLY A 74 1.37 0.53 -1.71
CA GLY A 74 0.77 -0.38 -2.68
C GLY A 74 -0.12 0.32 -3.70
N TRP A 75 -1.16 -0.36 -4.15
CA TRP A 75 -2.04 0.07 -5.24
C TRP A 75 -3.43 0.52 -4.75
N SER A 76 -3.66 0.58 -3.45
CA SER A 76 -4.94 0.91 -2.85
C SER A 76 -4.80 1.99 -1.79
N GLU A 77 -5.48 3.09 -1.99
CA GLU A 77 -5.48 4.22 -1.05
C GLU A 77 -6.29 3.96 0.23
N THR A 78 -6.96 2.81 0.31
CA THR A 78 -7.83 2.45 1.43
C THR A 78 -7.19 1.47 2.41
N GLY A 79 -5.90 1.20 2.28
CA GLY A 79 -5.18 0.24 3.09
C GLY A 79 -4.12 0.86 3.98
N GLY A 80 -3.68 0.10 4.98
CA GLY A 80 -2.59 0.44 5.88
C GLY A 80 -2.69 -0.36 7.17
N PRO A 81 -1.58 -0.55 7.90
CA PRO A 81 -1.58 -1.35 9.13
C PRO A 81 -2.41 -0.74 10.27
N TRP A 82 -2.78 0.52 10.14
CA TRP A 82 -3.62 1.26 11.09
C TRP A 82 -5.12 1.20 10.77
N VAL A 83 -5.50 0.67 9.60
CA VAL A 83 -6.91 0.57 9.20
C VAL A 83 -7.55 -0.63 9.89
N THR A 84 -8.53 -0.37 10.75
CA THR A 84 -9.27 -1.45 11.43
C THR A 84 -10.30 -2.09 10.48
N PRO A 85 -10.76 -3.34 10.76
CA PRO A 85 -11.82 -3.96 9.97
C PRO A 85 -13.11 -3.13 9.89
N GLN A 86 -13.38 -2.31 10.90
CA GLN A 86 -14.54 -1.41 10.94
C GLN A 86 -14.40 -0.24 9.96
N GLU A 87 -13.19 0.25 9.76
CA GLU A 87 -12.85 1.38 8.89
C GLU A 87 -12.49 0.94 7.46
N ALA A 88 -12.18 -0.35 7.28
CA ALA A 88 -11.82 -0.90 5.98
C ALA A 88 -12.97 -0.85 4.97
N MET A 89 -12.63 -0.96 3.70
CA MET A 89 -13.61 -1.10 2.62
C MET A 89 -14.64 -2.18 2.92
N LYS A 90 -15.90 -1.89 2.62
CA LYS A 90 -17.01 -2.82 2.79
C LYS A 90 -17.32 -3.51 1.46
N LYS A 91 -17.65 -4.79 1.54
CA LYS A 91 -18.15 -5.56 0.40
C LYS A 91 -19.60 -5.92 0.67
N LEU A 92 -20.47 -5.70 -0.31
CA LEU A 92 -21.82 -6.22 -0.25
C LEU A 92 -21.78 -7.74 -0.39
N VAL A 93 -22.39 -8.43 0.56
CA VAL A 93 -22.53 -9.87 0.55
C VAL A 93 -23.99 -10.23 0.82
N TRP A 94 -24.45 -11.38 0.33
CA TRP A 94 -25.82 -11.83 0.50
C TRP A 94 -25.84 -13.33 0.78
N SER A 95 -26.95 -13.79 1.29
CA SER A 95 -27.32 -15.21 1.38
C SER A 95 -28.65 -15.44 0.68
N GLU A 96 -28.88 -16.64 0.26
CA GLU A 96 -30.12 -17.06 -0.39
C GLU A 96 -30.78 -18.16 0.43
N THR A 97 -32.09 -18.10 0.53
CA THR A 97 -32.91 -19.12 1.20
C THR A 97 -34.04 -19.53 0.28
N ALA A 98 -34.02 -20.79 -0.13
CA ALA A 98 -35.13 -21.34 -0.91
C ALA A 98 -36.32 -21.61 0.04
N VAL A 99 -37.47 -21.05 -0.29
CA VAL A 99 -38.72 -21.27 0.46
C VAL A 99 -39.77 -21.85 -0.43
N GLN A 100 -40.62 -22.70 0.13
CA GLN A 100 -41.80 -23.25 -0.61
C GLN A 100 -42.92 -22.20 -0.61
N GLY A 101 -43.35 -21.78 -1.76
CA GLY A 101 -44.47 -20.85 -1.92
C GLY A 101 -45.81 -21.41 -1.39
N GLY A 102 -46.80 -20.51 -1.22
CA GLY A 102 -48.14 -20.84 -0.79
C GLY A 102 -48.38 -20.98 0.71
N ARG A 103 -47.34 -20.73 1.54
CA ARG A 103 -47.44 -20.69 3.02
C ARG A 103 -46.47 -19.69 3.63
N PRO A 104 -46.79 -19.14 4.80
CA PRO A 104 -45.86 -18.25 5.51
C PRO A 104 -44.55 -18.97 5.83
N TYR A 105 -43.43 -18.24 5.65
CA TYR A 105 -42.11 -18.69 6.13
C TYR A 105 -41.89 -18.18 7.56
N HIS A 106 -41.53 -19.09 8.47
CA HIS A 106 -41.13 -18.79 9.82
C HIS A 106 -39.73 -19.39 10.05
N GLY A 107 -38.74 -18.55 10.20
CA GLY A 107 -37.35 -18.98 10.44
C GLY A 107 -36.36 -17.83 10.46
N VAL A 108 -35.17 -18.07 11.00
CA VAL A 108 -34.07 -17.11 10.92
C VAL A 108 -33.37 -17.29 9.58
N LEU A 109 -33.23 -16.19 8.84
CA LEU A 109 -32.44 -16.22 7.61
C LEU A 109 -30.96 -16.46 7.93
N PRO A 110 -30.24 -17.28 7.16
CA PRO A 110 -28.82 -17.50 7.37
C PRO A 110 -28.04 -16.21 7.17
N SER A 111 -27.06 -15.97 8.03
CA SER A 111 -26.13 -14.86 7.80
C SER A 111 -25.37 -15.05 6.50
N PRO A 112 -25.10 -13.96 5.75
CA PRO A 112 -24.25 -14.03 4.58
C PRO A 112 -22.88 -14.65 4.96
N PRO A 113 -22.24 -15.39 4.03
CA PRO A 113 -20.92 -15.94 4.29
C PRO A 113 -19.92 -14.81 4.57
N PRO A 114 -18.96 -14.99 5.49
CA PRO A 114 -17.92 -14.02 5.70
C PRO A 114 -17.17 -13.78 4.38
N PRO A 115 -16.66 -12.57 4.14
CA PRO A 115 -15.84 -12.30 2.97
C PRO A 115 -14.71 -13.34 2.90
N GLN A 116 -14.60 -14.05 1.78
CA GLN A 116 -13.46 -14.95 1.59
C GLN A 116 -12.21 -14.08 1.53
N ASP A 117 -11.32 -14.26 2.49
CA ASP A 117 -10.02 -13.62 2.60
C ASP A 117 -9.12 -14.02 1.42
N ARG A 118 -9.34 -13.43 0.24
CA ARG A 118 -8.40 -13.54 -0.88
C ARG A 118 -7.13 -12.70 -0.66
N PHE A 119 -7.12 -11.87 0.37
CA PHE A 119 -6.00 -11.01 0.74
C PHE A 119 -5.51 -11.29 2.17
N ARG A 120 -5.30 -12.55 2.53
CA ARG A 120 -4.40 -12.83 3.64
C ARG A 120 -2.99 -12.45 3.20
N MET A 121 -2.53 -11.26 3.58
CA MET A 121 -1.10 -11.02 3.63
C MET A 121 -0.52 -12.08 4.59
N ARG A 122 0.26 -12.99 4.05
CA ARG A 122 1.08 -13.89 4.88
C ARG A 122 2.01 -12.99 5.67
N ARG A 123 1.88 -13.04 6.99
CA ARG A 123 2.84 -12.45 7.92
C ARG A 123 4.20 -13.13 7.76
#